data_ea7bbd97cf9e518aa75964164673ccba
#
_entry.id   ea7bbd97cf9e518aa75964164673ccba
#
_cell.length_a   1.000
_cell.length_b   1.000
_cell.length_c   1.000
_cell.angle_alpha   90.00
_cell.angle_beta   90.00
_cell.angle_gamma   90.00
#
_symmetry.space_group_name_H-M   'P 1'
#
loop_
_entity.id
_entity.type
_entity.pdbx_description
1 polymer ?
#
loop_
_entity_poly.entity_id
_entity_poly.type
_entity_poly.pdbx_seq_one_letter_code
_entity_poly.pdbx_strand_id
1 'polypeptide(L)'
;RIADDAQAPSLSFLKVEEAYAVLREAPKEGETVVDLGAAPGGWSYSAARRGARVLAIDNGPLKGGALGNPLISARPEDAFKFIPSERADWLFCDMIEDPQRVFELLRHWVEEGWCRKFIVNLKYGRHDPLPLIRDVLSGKGGLAPLCSVLRVRHLYHDREELTVVGILKASSHFMP
;
A
#
# COMPACT_ATOMS: atom_id res chain seq x y z
N ARG A 1 -12.91 13.73 11.67
CA ARG A 1 -13.77 13.01 10.72
C ARG A 1 -13.22 13.25 9.32
N ILE A 2 -12.81 12.20 8.63
CA ILE A 2 -12.40 12.30 7.23
C ILE A 2 -13.68 12.55 6.44
N ALA A 3 -13.74 13.66 5.70
CA ALA A 3 -14.90 14.02 4.91
C ALA A 3 -15.03 13.12 3.67
N ASP A 4 -16.25 12.77 3.31
CA ASP A 4 -16.52 12.09 2.04
C ASP A 4 -16.08 12.99 0.88
N ASP A 5 -15.43 12.38 -0.09
CA ASP A 5 -14.98 13.04 -1.32
C ASP A 5 -15.74 12.45 -2.50
N ALA A 6 -16.56 13.29 -3.16
CA ALA A 6 -17.40 12.87 -4.28
C ALA A 6 -16.58 12.42 -5.51
N GLN A 7 -15.31 12.81 -5.61
CA GLN A 7 -14.42 12.40 -6.69
C GLN A 7 -13.65 11.11 -6.37
N ALA A 8 -13.69 10.64 -5.12
CA ALA A 8 -13.01 9.41 -4.74
C ALA A 8 -13.58 8.21 -5.51
N PRO A 9 -12.73 7.39 -6.13
CA PRO A 9 -13.16 6.24 -6.93
C PRO A 9 -13.92 5.17 -6.13
N SER A 10 -13.68 5.08 -4.82
CA SER A 10 -14.31 4.12 -3.93
C SER A 10 -14.18 4.54 -2.46
N LEU A 11 -14.98 3.93 -1.59
CA LEU A 11 -14.88 4.14 -0.13
C LEU A 11 -13.58 3.60 0.47
N SER A 12 -12.83 2.74 -0.24
CA SER A 12 -11.51 2.29 0.21
C SER A 12 -10.49 3.43 0.35
N PHE A 13 -10.73 4.56 -0.33
CA PHE A 13 -10.03 5.82 -0.12
C PHE A 13 -9.92 6.20 1.38
N LEU A 14 -10.96 5.98 2.17
CA LEU A 14 -10.98 6.30 3.60
C LEU A 14 -9.96 5.47 4.41
N LYS A 15 -9.71 4.23 3.99
CA LYS A 15 -8.73 3.36 4.66
C LYS A 15 -7.30 3.91 4.58
N VAL A 16 -6.87 4.32 3.40
CA VAL A 16 -5.52 4.87 3.24
C VAL A 16 -5.37 6.20 3.98
N GLU A 17 -6.42 7.02 4.01
CA GLU A 17 -6.42 8.28 4.78
C GLU A 17 -6.25 8.01 6.29
N GLU A 18 -6.89 6.97 6.83
CA GLU A 18 -6.67 6.55 8.22
C GLU A 18 -5.26 6.00 8.44
N ALA A 19 -4.74 5.23 7.48
CA ALA A 19 -3.40 4.66 7.56
C ALA A 19 -2.32 5.74 7.65
N TYR A 20 -2.49 6.88 6.99
CA TYR A 20 -1.57 8.02 7.14
C TYR A 20 -1.50 8.52 8.58
N ALA A 21 -2.64 8.58 9.26
CA ALA A 21 -2.66 8.98 10.67
C ALA A 21 -1.94 7.97 11.57
N VAL A 22 -2.07 6.67 11.29
CA VAL A 22 -1.35 5.61 12.02
C VAL A 22 0.16 5.72 11.82
N LEU A 23 0.61 5.96 10.59
CA LEU A 23 2.02 6.11 10.27
C LEU A 23 2.58 7.49 10.69
N ARG A 24 1.71 8.49 10.82
CA ARG A 24 2.01 9.91 11.02
C ARG A 24 2.77 10.51 9.83
N GLU A 25 2.60 9.93 8.67
CA GLU A 25 3.12 10.40 7.39
C GLU A 25 2.12 10.12 6.28
N ALA A 26 2.14 10.96 5.25
CA ALA A 26 1.37 10.80 4.02
C ALA A 26 2.27 11.17 2.82
N PRO A 27 1.92 10.71 1.61
CA PRO A 27 2.63 11.13 0.40
C PRO A 27 2.68 12.64 0.27
N LYS A 28 3.80 13.15 -0.25
CA LYS A 28 4.06 14.57 -0.46
C LYS A 28 4.24 14.87 -1.94
N GLU A 29 4.12 16.13 -2.28
CA GLU A 29 4.38 16.62 -3.64
C GLU A 29 5.77 16.15 -4.12
N GLY A 30 5.80 15.60 -5.34
CA GLY A 30 7.02 15.08 -5.97
C GLY A 30 7.44 13.68 -5.54
N GLU A 31 6.87 13.10 -4.49
CA GLU A 31 7.12 11.71 -4.14
C GLU A 31 6.48 10.75 -5.16
N THR A 32 7.01 9.54 -5.20
CA THR A 32 6.53 8.46 -6.07
C THR A 32 5.81 7.39 -5.27
N VAL A 33 4.69 6.91 -5.80
CA VAL A 33 3.88 5.84 -5.22
C VAL A 33 3.69 4.75 -6.25
N VAL A 34 3.90 3.50 -5.86
CA VAL A 34 3.43 2.33 -6.62
C VAL A 34 2.23 1.75 -5.90
N ASP A 35 1.09 1.69 -6.58
CA ASP A 35 -0.16 1.14 -6.06
C ASP A 35 -0.47 -0.19 -6.75
N LEU A 36 -0.26 -1.30 -6.04
CA LEU A 36 -0.46 -2.65 -6.53
C LEU A 36 -1.91 -3.09 -6.31
N GLY A 37 -2.60 -3.47 -7.38
CA GLY A 37 -4.02 -3.76 -7.36
C GLY A 37 -4.85 -2.47 -7.25
N ALA A 38 -4.48 -1.44 -8.01
CA ALA A 38 -4.94 -0.07 -7.82
C ALA A 38 -6.43 0.16 -8.14
N ALA A 39 -7.02 -0.57 -9.09
CA ALA A 39 -8.40 -0.32 -9.52
C ALA A 39 -9.42 -0.48 -8.38
N PRO A 40 -10.40 0.40 -8.30
CA PRO A 40 -10.77 1.52 -9.15
C PRO A 40 -9.95 2.81 -8.95
N GLY A 41 -8.98 2.85 -8.02
CA GLY A 41 -8.01 3.94 -7.88
C GLY A 41 -8.19 4.82 -6.65
N GLY A 42 -8.89 4.36 -5.60
CA GLY A 42 -9.12 5.16 -4.40
C GLY A 42 -7.83 5.56 -3.68
N TRP A 43 -6.89 4.64 -3.54
CA TRP A 43 -5.60 4.91 -2.90
C TRP A 43 -4.68 5.74 -3.79
N SER A 44 -4.64 5.45 -5.10
CA SER A 44 -3.94 6.26 -6.09
C SER A 44 -4.42 7.70 -6.10
N TYR A 45 -5.74 7.91 -6.07
CA TYR A 45 -6.34 9.23 -6.01
C TYR A 45 -5.94 9.98 -4.73
N SER A 46 -5.94 9.33 -3.58
CA SER A 46 -5.51 9.92 -2.31
C SER A 46 -4.09 10.46 -2.37
N ALA A 47 -3.16 9.72 -2.96
CA ALA A 47 -1.78 10.15 -3.13
C ALA A 47 -1.64 11.29 -4.15
N ALA A 48 -2.32 11.18 -5.30
CA ALA A 48 -2.26 12.17 -6.36
C ALA A 48 -2.81 13.54 -5.94
N ARG A 49 -3.90 13.57 -5.15
CA ARG A 49 -4.44 14.86 -4.64
C ARG A 49 -3.48 15.57 -3.68
N ARG A 50 -2.44 14.89 -3.18
CA ARG A 50 -1.34 15.45 -2.40
C ARG A 50 -0.13 15.85 -3.24
N GLY A 51 -0.21 15.69 -4.57
CA GLY A 51 0.85 16.03 -5.49
C GLY A 51 1.88 14.92 -5.72
N ALA A 52 1.66 13.72 -5.20
CA ALA A 52 2.51 12.56 -5.48
C ALA A 52 2.23 12.00 -6.88
N ARG A 53 3.25 11.46 -7.53
CA ARG A 53 3.14 10.74 -8.79
C ARG A 53 2.87 9.26 -8.50
N VAL A 54 1.86 8.70 -9.12
CA VAL A 54 1.40 7.34 -8.86
C VAL A 54 1.55 6.48 -10.10
N LEU A 55 2.13 5.30 -9.90
CA LEU A 55 2.11 4.21 -10.86
C LEU A 55 1.07 3.18 -10.38
N ALA A 56 -0.07 3.15 -11.05
CA ALA A 56 -1.20 2.30 -10.69
C ALA A 56 -1.14 0.99 -11.48
N ILE A 57 -0.85 -0.11 -10.81
CA ILE A 57 -0.68 -1.45 -11.40
C ILE A 57 -1.95 -2.25 -11.20
N ASP A 58 -2.72 -2.44 -12.24
CA ASP A 58 -3.94 -3.26 -12.23
C ASP A 58 -4.43 -3.50 -13.67
N ASN A 59 -5.08 -4.63 -13.91
CA ASN A 59 -5.78 -4.90 -15.16
C ASN A 59 -7.18 -4.26 -15.23
N GLY A 60 -7.72 -3.85 -14.09
CA GLY A 60 -9.02 -3.19 -13.99
C GLY A 60 -8.97 -1.69 -14.31
N PRO A 61 -10.12 -1.09 -14.66
CA PRO A 61 -10.19 0.32 -15.00
C PRO A 61 -10.13 1.23 -13.77
N LEU A 62 -9.47 2.38 -13.92
CA LEU A 62 -9.57 3.48 -12.98
C LEU A 62 -10.90 4.23 -13.13
N LYS A 63 -11.38 4.84 -12.06
CA LYS A 63 -12.66 5.59 -12.01
C LYS A 63 -12.51 6.93 -11.28
N GLY A 64 -13.56 7.74 -11.31
CA GLY A 64 -13.64 8.99 -10.56
C GLY A 64 -12.40 9.88 -10.77
N GLY A 65 -11.92 10.49 -9.71
CA GLY A 65 -10.75 11.38 -9.74
C GLY A 65 -9.41 10.71 -10.03
N ALA A 66 -9.36 9.37 -10.13
CA ALA A 66 -8.18 8.65 -10.61
C ALA A 66 -8.15 8.52 -12.14
N LEU A 67 -9.33 8.47 -12.79
CA LEU A 67 -9.42 8.37 -14.24
C LEU A 67 -8.96 9.66 -14.91
N GLY A 68 -7.98 9.55 -15.80
CA GLY A 68 -7.44 10.71 -16.52
C GLY A 68 -6.65 11.70 -15.66
N ASN A 69 -6.34 11.35 -14.41
CA ASN A 69 -5.51 12.19 -13.54
C ASN A 69 -4.07 12.24 -14.09
N PRO A 70 -3.51 13.45 -14.35
CA PRO A 70 -2.18 13.58 -14.94
C PRO A 70 -1.04 13.05 -14.03
N LEU A 71 -1.27 12.92 -12.74
CA LEU A 71 -0.30 12.36 -11.78
C LEU A 71 -0.38 10.83 -11.65
N ILE A 72 -1.37 10.19 -12.26
CA ILE A 72 -1.58 8.74 -12.17
C ILE A 72 -1.32 8.10 -13.54
N SER A 73 -0.31 7.24 -13.60
CA SER A 73 -0.01 6.42 -14.77
C SER A 73 -0.55 5.00 -14.54
N ALA A 74 -1.57 4.62 -15.31
CA ALA A 74 -2.12 3.26 -15.24
C ALA A 74 -1.27 2.29 -16.07
N ARG A 75 -0.97 1.13 -15.50
CA ARG A 75 -0.27 0.02 -16.14
C ARG A 75 -1.08 -1.27 -16.02
N PRO A 76 -1.55 -1.85 -17.14
CA PRO A 76 -2.28 -3.11 -17.14
C PRO A 76 -1.30 -4.29 -16.99
N GLU A 77 -0.75 -4.44 -15.80
CA GLU A 77 0.24 -5.47 -15.45
C GLU A 77 -0.21 -6.27 -14.23
N ASP A 78 0.33 -7.49 -14.09
CA ASP A 78 0.15 -8.32 -12.92
C ASP A 78 0.93 -7.73 -11.73
N ALA A 79 0.23 -7.33 -10.68
CA ALA A 79 0.82 -6.73 -9.48
C ALA A 79 1.86 -7.64 -8.80
N PHE A 80 1.69 -8.97 -8.87
CA PHE A 80 2.63 -9.93 -8.29
C PHE A 80 3.92 -10.10 -9.10
N LYS A 81 3.92 -9.69 -10.37
CA LYS A 81 5.08 -9.80 -11.28
C LYS A 81 5.75 -8.46 -11.55
N PHE A 82 5.15 -7.37 -11.10
CA PHE A 82 5.67 -6.04 -11.34
C PHE A 82 7.01 -5.84 -10.59
N ILE A 83 8.00 -5.34 -11.33
CA ILE A 83 9.33 -4.99 -10.81
C ILE A 83 9.55 -3.50 -11.06
N PRO A 84 9.77 -2.67 -10.02
CA PRO A 84 9.99 -1.25 -10.21
C PRO A 84 11.36 -0.97 -10.83
N SER A 85 11.43 -0.02 -11.76
CA SER A 85 12.70 0.41 -12.36
C SER A 85 13.53 1.32 -11.44
N GLU A 86 12.88 1.91 -10.45
CA GLU A 86 13.52 2.76 -9.44
C GLU A 86 12.80 2.58 -8.09
N ARG A 87 13.48 2.91 -6.99
CA ARG A 87 12.89 2.83 -5.66
C ARG A 87 11.72 3.79 -5.54
N ALA A 88 10.54 3.27 -5.17
CA ALA A 88 9.39 4.10 -4.84
C ALA A 88 9.52 4.72 -3.44
N ASP A 89 8.98 5.91 -3.24
CA ASP A 89 8.84 6.48 -1.89
C ASP A 89 7.78 5.71 -1.11
N TRP A 90 6.71 5.25 -1.77
CA TRP A 90 5.61 4.52 -1.19
C TRP A 90 5.21 3.28 -1.99
N LEU A 91 4.92 2.20 -1.27
CA LEU A 91 4.18 1.05 -1.78
C LEU A 91 2.78 1.06 -1.18
N PHE A 92 1.76 1.00 -2.03
CA PHE A 92 0.37 0.79 -1.65
C PHE A 92 -0.11 -0.56 -2.18
N CYS A 93 -0.93 -1.27 -1.40
CA CYS A 93 -1.56 -2.51 -1.84
C CYS A 93 -2.87 -2.76 -1.09
N ASP A 94 -3.99 -2.80 -1.82
CA ASP A 94 -5.32 -3.16 -1.31
C ASP A 94 -5.99 -4.18 -2.25
N MET A 95 -5.39 -5.37 -2.36
CA MET A 95 -5.89 -6.44 -3.24
C MET A 95 -6.80 -7.42 -2.51
N ILE A 96 -7.80 -7.95 -3.23
CA ILE A 96 -8.60 -9.09 -2.77
C ILE A 96 -7.87 -10.37 -3.18
N GLU A 97 -6.95 -10.80 -2.31
CA GLU A 97 -6.09 -11.97 -2.51
C GLU A 97 -5.84 -12.67 -1.18
N ASP A 98 -5.32 -13.89 -1.23
CA ASP A 98 -4.85 -14.60 -0.05
C ASP A 98 -3.87 -13.73 0.75
N PRO A 99 -4.12 -13.50 2.05
CA PRO A 99 -3.30 -12.58 2.84
C PRO A 99 -1.85 -13.03 3.00
N GLN A 100 -1.59 -14.33 2.99
CA GLN A 100 -0.23 -14.84 3.06
C GLN A 100 0.55 -14.52 1.79
N ARG A 101 -0.12 -14.63 0.62
CA ARG A 101 0.47 -14.28 -0.67
C ARG A 101 0.78 -12.78 -0.76
N VAL A 102 -0.10 -11.93 -0.26
CA VAL A 102 0.13 -10.47 -0.20
C VAL A 102 1.25 -10.14 0.79
N PHE A 103 1.32 -10.84 1.93
CA PHE A 103 2.42 -10.67 2.89
C PHE A 103 3.78 -11.04 2.28
N GLU A 104 3.86 -12.14 1.54
CA GLU A 104 5.09 -12.54 0.83
C GLU A 104 5.51 -11.51 -0.21
N LEU A 105 4.55 -10.93 -0.95
CA LEU A 105 4.81 -9.83 -1.87
C LEU A 105 5.37 -8.61 -1.15
N LEU A 106 4.75 -8.18 -0.05
CA LEU A 106 5.24 -7.08 0.77
C LEU A 106 6.65 -7.35 1.31
N ARG A 107 6.88 -8.56 1.83
CA ARG A 107 8.19 -8.95 2.34
C ARG A 107 9.26 -8.84 1.27
N HIS A 108 8.98 -9.32 0.06
CA HIS A 108 9.88 -9.22 -1.07
C HIS A 108 10.22 -7.76 -1.40
N TRP A 109 9.21 -6.89 -1.50
CA TRP A 109 9.43 -5.45 -1.71
C TRP A 109 10.32 -4.80 -0.65
N VAL A 110 10.13 -5.20 0.60
CA VAL A 110 10.92 -4.67 1.73
C VAL A 110 12.35 -5.21 1.71
N GLU A 111 12.53 -6.52 1.48
CA GLU A 111 13.86 -7.17 1.41
C GLU A 111 14.71 -6.61 0.28
N GLU A 112 14.12 -6.37 -0.90
CA GLU A 112 14.80 -5.79 -2.06
C GLU A 112 14.97 -4.26 -1.95
N GLY A 113 14.37 -3.63 -0.95
CA GLY A 113 14.42 -2.19 -0.79
C GLY A 113 13.72 -1.41 -1.89
N TRP A 114 12.66 -1.97 -2.48
CA TRP A 114 11.94 -1.37 -3.60
C TRP A 114 11.01 -0.22 -3.22
N CYS A 115 10.78 -0.03 -1.93
CA CYS A 115 10.06 1.13 -1.40
C CYS A 115 10.74 1.65 -0.13
N ARG A 116 10.40 2.88 0.27
CA ARG A 116 10.84 3.47 1.55
C ARG A 116 9.81 3.27 2.64
N LYS A 117 8.55 3.38 2.29
CA LYS A 117 7.38 3.30 3.17
C LYS A 117 6.30 2.46 2.50
N PHE A 118 5.43 1.87 3.30
CA PHE A 118 4.33 1.08 2.75
C PHE A 118 3.06 1.17 3.58
N ILE A 119 1.94 1.00 2.88
CA ILE A 119 0.61 0.76 3.43
C ILE A 119 0.01 -0.40 2.66
N VAL A 120 -0.26 -1.50 3.35
CA VAL A 120 -0.74 -2.75 2.75
C VAL A 120 -1.88 -3.34 3.58
N ASN A 121 -2.98 -3.69 2.93
CA ASN A 121 -4.07 -4.42 3.55
C ASN A 121 -3.91 -5.93 3.36
N LEU A 122 -4.13 -6.67 4.44
CA LEU A 122 -4.14 -8.13 4.46
C LEU A 122 -5.56 -8.60 4.82
N LYS A 123 -6.23 -9.23 3.86
CA LYS A 123 -7.64 -9.65 3.99
C LYS A 123 -7.70 -11.07 4.52
N TYR A 124 -7.92 -11.24 5.82
CA TYR A 124 -7.98 -12.54 6.50
C TYR A 124 -9.36 -13.22 6.43
N GLY A 125 -10.42 -12.49 6.06
CA GLY A 125 -11.78 -13.02 5.95
C GLY A 125 -12.28 -13.57 7.27
N ARG A 126 -12.70 -14.84 7.27
CA ARG A 126 -13.20 -15.53 8.49
C ARG A 126 -12.12 -16.25 9.29
N HIS A 127 -10.85 -16.15 8.89
CA HIS A 127 -9.76 -16.79 9.59
C HIS A 127 -9.30 -15.97 10.81
N ASP A 128 -8.67 -16.62 11.76
CA ASP A 128 -8.01 -15.94 12.88
C ASP A 128 -6.83 -15.10 12.36
N PRO A 129 -6.81 -13.78 12.60
CA PRO A 129 -5.73 -12.92 12.15
C PRO A 129 -4.45 -13.04 12.99
N LEU A 130 -4.48 -13.65 14.18
CA LEU A 130 -3.34 -13.67 15.09
C LEU A 130 -2.09 -14.35 14.52
N PRO A 131 -2.16 -15.48 13.81
CA PRO A 131 -0.99 -16.07 13.17
C PRO A 131 -0.35 -15.12 12.16
N LEU A 132 -1.16 -14.46 11.33
CA LEU A 132 -0.71 -13.50 10.34
C LEU A 132 -0.01 -12.29 10.99
N ILE A 133 -0.55 -11.76 12.08
CA ILE A 133 0.06 -10.67 12.85
C ILE A 133 1.43 -11.09 13.38
N ARG A 134 1.53 -12.31 13.95
CA ARG A 134 2.81 -12.84 14.43
C ARG A 134 3.85 -12.95 13.33
N ASP A 135 3.46 -13.45 12.16
CA ASP A 135 4.35 -13.61 11.02
C ASP A 135 4.86 -12.25 10.54
N VAL A 136 4.00 -11.25 10.40
CA VAL A 136 4.36 -9.89 10.00
C VAL A 136 5.34 -9.26 11.00
N LEU A 137 5.08 -9.39 12.29
CA LEU A 137 5.89 -8.78 13.36
C LEU A 137 7.11 -9.60 13.76
N SER A 138 7.29 -10.79 13.21
CA SER A 138 8.39 -11.70 13.56
C SER A 138 9.76 -11.10 13.31
N GLY A 139 10.72 -11.46 14.15
CA GLY A 139 12.14 -11.20 13.93
C GLY A 139 12.78 -12.10 12.88
N LYS A 140 12.23 -13.29 12.63
CA LYS A 140 12.71 -14.23 11.63
C LYS A 140 11.64 -14.44 10.56
N GLY A 141 11.94 -14.00 9.35
CA GLY A 141 11.00 -14.09 8.22
C GLY A 141 9.88 -13.05 8.22
N GLY A 142 9.80 -12.19 9.26
CA GLY A 142 8.89 -11.06 9.31
C GLY A 142 9.57 -9.73 8.94
N LEU A 143 8.87 -8.62 9.17
CA LEU A 143 9.31 -7.29 8.75
C LEU A 143 10.05 -6.50 9.85
N ALA A 144 9.94 -6.92 11.12
CA ALA A 144 10.50 -6.15 12.24
C ALA A 144 12.00 -5.82 12.11
N PRO A 145 12.88 -6.73 11.64
CA PRO A 145 14.30 -6.42 11.51
C PRO A 145 14.61 -5.38 10.42
N LEU A 146 13.72 -5.23 9.44
CA LEU A 146 13.93 -4.41 8.23
C LEU A 146 13.31 -3.01 8.34
N CYS A 147 12.44 -2.80 9.32
CA CYS A 147 11.70 -1.55 9.48
C CYS A 147 12.16 -0.77 10.70
N SER A 148 12.24 0.56 10.58
CA SER A 148 12.38 1.49 11.70
C SER A 148 11.03 1.78 12.37
N VAL A 149 9.95 1.70 11.60
CA VAL A 149 8.56 1.77 12.06
C VAL A 149 7.80 0.62 11.44
N LEU A 150 7.08 -0.14 12.25
CA LEU A 150 6.19 -1.21 11.79
C LEU A 150 4.96 -1.25 12.71
N ARG A 151 3.78 -1.13 12.13
CA ARG A 151 2.52 -1.18 12.86
C ARG A 151 1.51 -2.02 12.10
N VAL A 152 0.76 -2.82 12.83
CA VAL A 152 -0.39 -3.58 12.34
C VAL A 152 -1.63 -3.07 13.07
N ARG A 153 -2.66 -2.69 12.34
CA ARG A 153 -3.90 -2.14 12.90
C ARG A 153 -5.11 -2.68 12.17
N HIS A 154 -6.21 -2.79 12.91
CA HIS A 154 -7.55 -2.84 12.34
C HIS A 154 -8.09 -1.41 12.34
N LEU A 155 -8.26 -0.84 11.16
CA LEU A 155 -8.75 0.53 11.01
C LEU A 155 -10.28 0.59 11.14
N TYR A 156 -10.82 1.77 11.37
CA TYR A 156 -12.27 1.96 11.48
C TYR A 156 -13.03 1.53 10.21
N HIS A 157 -12.42 1.77 9.03
CA HIS A 157 -12.99 1.39 7.75
C HIS A 157 -12.56 -0.01 7.27
N ASP A 158 -11.73 -0.72 8.02
CA ASP A 158 -11.43 -2.13 7.76
C ASP A 158 -12.63 -3.00 8.13
N ARG A 159 -12.81 -4.09 7.40
CA ARG A 159 -13.79 -5.12 7.72
C ARG A 159 -13.07 -6.35 8.25
N GLU A 160 -12.91 -7.38 7.43
CA GLU A 160 -12.16 -8.61 7.74
C GLU A 160 -10.73 -8.52 7.18
N GLU A 161 -10.05 -7.41 7.51
CA GLU A 161 -8.70 -7.10 7.02
C GLU A 161 -7.88 -6.36 8.08
N LEU A 162 -6.56 -6.44 7.95
CA LEU A 162 -5.60 -5.68 8.74
C LEU A 162 -4.81 -4.75 7.83
N THR A 163 -4.51 -3.57 8.33
CA THR A 163 -3.62 -2.63 7.67
C THR A 163 -2.23 -2.69 8.29
N VAL A 164 -1.23 -2.99 7.47
CA VAL A 164 0.19 -2.99 7.82
C VAL A 164 0.82 -1.72 7.28
N VAL A 165 1.42 -0.94 8.15
CA VAL A 165 2.14 0.28 7.76
C VAL A 165 3.56 0.23 8.27
N GLY A 166 4.51 0.74 7.49
CA GLY A 166 5.90 0.73 7.90
C GLY A 166 6.79 1.71 7.16
N ILE A 167 7.95 1.92 7.76
CA ILE A 167 9.07 2.69 7.22
C ILE A 167 10.30 1.80 7.27
N LEU A 168 10.99 1.62 6.16
CA LEU A 168 12.21 0.84 6.09
C LEU A 168 13.35 1.57 6.80
N LYS A 169 14.31 0.81 7.33
CA LYS A 169 15.56 1.36 7.84
C LYS A 169 16.35 2.03 6.71
N ALA A 170 17.07 3.11 7.03
CA ALA A 170 17.84 3.90 6.06
C ALA A 170 18.95 3.11 5.34
N SER A 171 19.42 1.98 5.90
CA SER A 171 20.46 1.11 5.34
C SER A 171 19.96 0.15 4.26
N SER A 172 18.68 0.13 3.94
CA SER A 172 18.13 -0.73 2.89
C SER A 172 18.61 -0.23 1.51
N HIS A 173 19.36 -1.06 0.79
CA HIS A 173 19.78 -0.78 -0.58
C HIS A 173 18.71 -1.20 -1.56
N PHE A 174 18.48 -0.37 -2.60
CA PHE A 174 17.65 -0.75 -3.73
C PHE A 174 18.41 -1.75 -4.61
N MET A 175 17.79 -2.90 -4.85
CA MET A 175 18.27 -3.94 -5.76
C MET A 175 17.24 -4.15 -6.86
N PRO A 176 17.44 -3.59 -8.07
CA PRO A 176 16.49 -3.72 -9.18
C PRO A 176 16.46 -5.16 -9.75
#